data_c0eee2610584b5823c24bfcc519eb41c
#
_entry.id   c0eee2610584b5823c24bfcc519eb41c
#
_cell.length_a   1.000
_cell.length_b   1.000
_cell.length_c   1.000
_cell.angle_alpha   90.00
_cell.angle_beta   90.00
_cell.angle_gamma   90.00
#
_symmetry.space_group_name_H-M   'P 1'
#
loop_
_entity.id
_entity.type
_entity.pdbx_description
1 polymer ?
#
loop_
_entity_poly.entity_id
_entity_poly.type
_entity_poly.pdbx_seq_one_letter_code
_entity_poly.pdbx_strand_id
1 'polypeptide(L)'
;MSDELHPGHRTALLDWLACAVGGHDERATRAARSLADGLGGRIAAAGTAGHVLDYDDTYAPGLAHLSAPVAPAALLLGAELGASTGEALRAFAAGFEFAGRLTAANHPRMRAPGWHPTAVGGVAGAALACARLLGLDEARTAHALRLALLQAAGLRSAFGSDGKALQVGRAAAAGAAAARLAAAGAVASADIAQGDGGFEQAYRARWVEPGAPAGRGPAAAENWIKAYPCCLQTHGAIEAAALAREAGTDASAELAVTVHPVCLHAASRGPDVADGLEAKFSIPYLTAYALLHGPPDLASFAAVDEDARRLAARVTVRTDPALRESEAVLEADGARAGHVEAALGSPGRPMDEARLRAKIRELAGERLDGVIDDLGAPVARVVEAAGLG
;
A
#
# COMPACT_ATOMS: atom_id res chain seq x y z
N MET A 1 -9.94 20.70 6.03
CA MET A 1 -10.18 19.24 5.98
C MET A 1 -11.05 18.89 7.16
N SER A 2 -12.15 18.14 6.97
CA SER A 2 -13.02 17.70 8.06
C SER A 2 -12.25 16.81 9.03
N ASP A 3 -12.50 16.94 10.33
CA ASP A 3 -11.96 16.05 11.37
C ASP A 3 -12.79 14.74 11.47
N GLU A 4 -13.69 14.53 10.51
CA GLU A 4 -14.59 13.40 10.46
C GLU A 4 -13.84 12.14 10.02
N LEU A 5 -13.87 11.11 10.86
CA LEU A 5 -13.24 9.82 10.61
C LEU A 5 -14.20 8.94 9.83
N HIS A 6 -13.82 8.56 8.61
CA HIS A 6 -14.50 7.49 7.90
C HIS A 6 -14.13 6.12 8.52
N PRO A 7 -15.07 5.16 8.65
CA PRO A 7 -14.76 3.82 9.21
C PRO A 7 -13.58 3.13 8.54
N GLY A 8 -13.41 3.32 7.24
CA GLY A 8 -12.29 2.78 6.46
C GLY A 8 -10.90 3.21 6.96
N HIS A 9 -10.77 4.36 7.65
CA HIS A 9 -9.48 4.75 8.25
C HIS A 9 -9.07 3.80 9.38
N ARG A 10 -10.02 3.39 10.24
CA ARG A 10 -9.73 2.42 11.30
C ARG A 10 -9.37 1.06 10.71
N THR A 11 -10.13 0.63 9.70
CA THR A 11 -9.86 -0.62 8.97
C THR A 11 -8.48 -0.62 8.34
N ALA A 12 -8.11 0.44 7.61
CA ALA A 12 -6.81 0.57 6.96
C ALA A 12 -5.65 0.61 7.99
N LEU A 13 -5.85 1.31 9.13
CA LEU A 13 -4.84 1.34 10.18
C LEU A 13 -4.64 -0.03 10.83
N LEU A 14 -5.71 -0.76 11.15
CA LEU A 14 -5.64 -2.11 11.73
C LEU A 14 -4.99 -3.09 10.74
N ASP A 15 -5.37 -3.03 9.48
CA ASP A 15 -4.78 -3.85 8.41
C ASP A 15 -3.28 -3.62 8.29
N TRP A 16 -2.87 -2.34 8.27
CA TRP A 16 -1.46 -1.99 8.22
C TRP A 16 -0.68 -2.41 9.48
N LEU A 17 -1.27 -2.22 10.68
CA LEU A 17 -0.66 -2.69 11.94
C LEU A 17 -0.41 -4.20 11.91
N ALA A 18 -1.39 -4.98 11.44
CA ALA A 18 -1.23 -6.42 11.32
C ALA A 18 -0.09 -6.77 10.34
N CYS A 19 -0.03 -6.10 9.18
CA CYS A 19 1.06 -6.27 8.23
C CYS A 19 2.42 -5.90 8.83
N ALA A 20 2.48 -4.87 9.67
CA ALA A 20 3.71 -4.46 10.33
C ALA A 20 4.21 -5.50 11.37
N VAL A 21 3.28 -6.11 12.11
CA VAL A 21 3.61 -7.22 13.02
C VAL A 21 4.09 -8.43 12.23
N GLY A 22 3.33 -8.86 11.20
CA GLY A 22 3.70 -10.02 10.38
C GLY A 22 4.98 -9.83 9.58
N GLY A 23 5.28 -8.59 9.17
CA GLY A 23 6.50 -8.24 8.41
C GLY A 23 7.73 -7.93 9.26
N HIS A 24 7.63 -8.03 10.61
CA HIS A 24 8.69 -7.65 11.54
C HIS A 24 10.01 -8.39 11.30
N ASP A 25 9.95 -9.68 11.01
CA ASP A 25 11.13 -10.55 10.86
C ASP A 25 11.55 -10.75 9.40
N GLU A 26 10.94 -10.03 8.46
CA GLU A 26 11.33 -10.07 7.07
C GLU A 26 12.72 -9.45 6.82
N ARG A 27 13.43 -9.93 5.77
CA ARG A 27 14.81 -9.52 5.46
C ARG A 27 14.97 -8.01 5.35
N ALA A 28 14.09 -7.34 4.60
CA ALA A 28 14.13 -5.88 4.44
C ALA A 28 13.89 -5.15 5.75
N THR A 29 12.97 -5.65 6.59
CA THR A 29 12.66 -5.07 7.91
C THR A 29 13.85 -5.20 8.85
N ARG A 30 14.49 -6.39 8.92
CA ARG A 30 15.71 -6.59 9.72
C ARG A 30 16.82 -5.64 9.30
N ALA A 31 17.01 -5.45 7.98
CA ALA A 31 17.98 -4.50 7.45
C ALA A 31 17.65 -3.05 7.83
N ALA A 32 16.38 -2.64 7.73
CA ALA A 32 15.95 -1.30 8.15
C ALA A 32 16.13 -1.08 9.65
N ARG A 33 15.82 -2.08 10.49
CA ARG A 33 15.97 -2.03 11.94
C ARG A 33 17.42 -1.92 12.39
N SER A 34 18.38 -2.47 11.65
CA SER A 34 19.81 -2.33 11.96
C SER A 34 20.31 -0.88 11.88
N LEU A 35 19.51 0.02 11.27
CA LEU A 35 19.76 1.45 11.13
C LEU A 35 18.71 2.30 11.88
N ALA A 36 17.95 1.70 12.82
CA ALA A 36 16.81 2.34 13.47
C ALA A 36 17.21 3.26 14.64
N ASP A 37 18.23 4.09 14.47
CA ASP A 37 18.63 5.08 15.45
C ASP A 37 17.66 6.27 15.48
N GLY A 38 17.14 6.58 16.66
CA GLY A 38 16.19 7.68 16.88
C GLY A 38 14.84 7.50 16.18
N LEU A 39 13.99 8.52 16.28
CA LEU A 39 12.61 8.47 15.73
C LEU A 39 12.57 8.18 14.24
N GLY A 40 13.39 8.86 13.44
CA GLY A 40 13.39 8.71 11.99
C GLY A 40 13.74 7.29 11.54
N GLY A 41 14.73 6.66 12.17
CA GLY A 41 15.09 5.27 11.89
C GLY A 41 14.00 4.29 12.27
N ARG A 42 13.34 4.48 13.43
CA ARG A 42 12.20 3.67 13.86
C ARG A 42 11.01 3.81 12.90
N ILE A 43 10.68 5.03 12.47
CA ILE A 43 9.63 5.26 11.46
C ILE A 43 9.96 4.53 10.15
N ALA A 44 11.21 4.62 9.68
CA ALA A 44 11.63 3.93 8.46
C ALA A 44 11.50 2.41 8.57
N ALA A 45 11.92 1.85 9.69
CA ALA A 45 11.82 0.41 9.96
C ALA A 45 10.36 -0.06 10.05
N ALA A 46 9.49 0.67 10.78
CA ALA A 46 8.08 0.38 10.90
C ALA A 46 7.34 0.48 9.54
N GLY A 47 7.63 1.51 8.74
CA GLY A 47 7.07 1.66 7.41
C GLY A 47 7.52 0.55 6.46
N THR A 48 8.75 0.08 6.59
CA THR A 48 9.24 -1.09 5.84
C THR A 48 8.51 -2.37 6.28
N ALA A 49 8.36 -2.60 7.58
CA ALA A 49 7.66 -3.77 8.12
C ALA A 49 6.21 -3.86 7.63
N GLY A 50 5.47 -2.74 7.68
CA GLY A 50 4.07 -2.71 7.27
C GLY A 50 3.86 -2.85 5.75
N HIS A 51 4.92 -2.82 4.93
CA HIS A 51 4.83 -2.87 3.47
C HIS A 51 5.54 -4.08 2.83
N VAL A 52 6.43 -4.74 3.56
CA VAL A 52 7.30 -5.79 3.00
C VAL A 52 6.55 -7.04 2.54
N LEU A 53 5.43 -7.36 3.17
CA LEU A 53 4.61 -8.52 2.81
C LEU A 53 3.81 -8.31 1.51
N ASP A 54 3.68 -7.05 1.04
CA ASP A 54 2.77 -6.66 -0.04
C ASP A 54 1.32 -7.08 0.22
N TYR A 55 0.93 -7.03 1.51
CA TYR A 55 -0.38 -7.45 2.01
C TYR A 55 -1.18 -6.29 2.60
N ASP A 56 -0.56 -5.13 2.75
CA ASP A 56 -1.16 -3.88 3.22
C ASP A 56 -2.14 -3.28 2.20
N ASP A 57 -3.05 -2.45 2.72
CA ASP A 57 -4.09 -1.77 1.95
C ASP A 57 -3.57 -1.07 0.69
N THR A 58 -4.44 -0.94 -0.31
CA THR A 58 -4.08 -0.28 -1.57
C THR A 58 -5.23 0.59 -2.08
N TYR A 59 -4.92 1.83 -2.41
CA TYR A 59 -5.82 2.78 -3.04
C TYR A 59 -5.65 2.72 -4.57
N ALA A 60 -6.56 2.01 -5.24
CA ALA A 60 -6.49 1.76 -6.69
C ALA A 60 -6.48 3.03 -7.54
N PRO A 61 -7.29 4.08 -7.27
CA PRO A 61 -7.29 5.30 -8.08
C PRO A 61 -5.93 6.02 -8.16
N GLY A 62 -5.08 5.85 -7.16
CA GLY A 62 -3.70 6.39 -7.15
C GLY A 62 -2.63 5.34 -7.40
N LEU A 63 -2.98 4.05 -7.50
CA LEU A 63 -2.05 2.91 -7.46
C LEU A 63 -1.02 3.06 -6.34
N ALA A 64 -1.49 3.37 -5.13
CA ALA A 64 -0.66 3.70 -3.98
C ALA A 64 -1.15 2.99 -2.71
N HIS A 65 -0.21 2.59 -1.86
CA HIS A 65 -0.47 2.11 -0.51
C HIS A 65 -0.44 3.30 0.43
N LEU A 66 -1.60 3.72 0.94
CA LEU A 66 -1.68 4.98 1.67
C LEU A 66 -1.27 4.85 3.14
N SER A 67 -1.56 3.73 3.77
CA SER A 67 -1.21 3.50 5.17
C SER A 67 0.29 3.33 5.38
N ALA A 68 0.99 2.66 4.47
CA ALA A 68 2.39 2.30 4.64
C ALA A 68 3.34 3.49 4.93
N PRO A 69 3.26 4.64 4.25
CA PRO A 69 4.07 5.82 4.59
C PRO A 69 3.49 6.66 5.72
N VAL A 70 2.16 6.67 5.93
CA VAL A 70 1.50 7.62 6.83
C VAL A 70 1.35 7.08 8.25
N ALA A 71 0.97 5.80 8.41
CA ALA A 71 0.72 5.21 9.72
C ALA A 71 1.97 5.20 10.63
N PRO A 72 3.16 4.73 10.17
CA PRO A 72 4.34 4.72 11.03
C PRO A 72 4.75 6.11 11.51
N ALA A 73 4.62 7.12 10.64
CA ALA A 73 4.94 8.50 10.98
C ALA A 73 3.96 9.07 12.03
N ALA A 74 2.65 8.85 11.84
CA ALA A 74 1.62 9.30 12.77
C ALA A 74 1.71 8.61 14.13
N LEU A 75 1.87 7.28 14.15
CA LEU A 75 1.90 6.51 15.39
C LEU A 75 3.16 6.78 16.22
N LEU A 76 4.34 6.74 15.61
CA LEU A 76 5.60 6.87 16.33
C LEU A 76 5.87 8.31 16.78
N LEU A 77 5.55 9.32 15.95
CA LEU A 77 5.61 10.71 16.40
C LEU A 77 4.54 11.00 17.46
N GLY A 78 3.32 10.48 17.27
CA GLY A 78 2.26 10.62 18.27
C GLY A 78 2.66 10.05 19.63
N ALA A 79 3.30 8.87 19.65
CA ALA A 79 3.81 8.27 20.88
C ALA A 79 4.90 9.12 21.54
N GLU A 80 5.82 9.69 20.74
CA GLU A 80 6.87 10.61 21.27
C GLU A 80 6.26 11.87 21.88
N LEU A 81 5.16 12.37 21.33
CA LEU A 81 4.44 13.55 21.80
C LEU A 81 3.44 13.27 22.93
N GLY A 82 3.23 12.00 23.31
CA GLY A 82 2.23 11.62 24.31
C GLY A 82 0.79 11.76 23.82
N ALA A 83 0.56 11.72 22.51
CA ALA A 83 -0.77 11.85 21.93
C ALA A 83 -1.68 10.65 22.28
N SER A 84 -2.98 10.90 22.29
CA SER A 84 -4.00 9.86 22.39
C SER A 84 -4.11 9.08 21.07
N THR A 85 -4.65 7.86 21.13
CA THR A 85 -4.97 7.03 19.95
C THR A 85 -5.90 7.77 18.97
N GLY A 86 -6.87 8.55 19.51
CA GLY A 86 -7.77 9.36 18.69
C GLY A 86 -7.09 10.50 17.96
N GLU A 87 -6.12 11.19 18.58
CA GLU A 87 -5.33 12.22 17.91
C GLU A 87 -4.45 11.63 16.82
N ALA A 88 -3.76 10.52 17.09
CA ALA A 88 -2.95 9.82 16.10
C ALA A 88 -3.79 9.30 14.93
N LEU A 89 -4.98 8.75 15.19
CA LEU A 89 -5.90 8.28 14.15
C LEU A 89 -6.41 9.43 13.27
N ARG A 90 -6.75 10.60 13.85
CA ARG A 90 -7.15 11.78 13.07
C ARG A 90 -5.99 12.32 12.23
N ALA A 91 -4.78 12.35 12.78
CA ALA A 91 -3.59 12.74 12.03
C ALA A 91 -3.29 11.77 10.88
N PHE A 92 -3.36 10.48 11.14
CA PHE A 92 -3.27 9.43 10.12
C PHE A 92 -4.30 9.65 9.00
N ALA A 93 -5.58 9.80 9.35
CA ALA A 93 -6.66 10.00 8.38
C ALA A 93 -6.41 11.23 7.49
N ALA A 94 -5.95 12.34 8.05
CA ALA A 94 -5.62 13.54 7.30
C ALA A 94 -4.50 13.31 6.27
N GLY A 95 -3.42 12.64 6.67
CA GLY A 95 -2.30 12.29 5.79
C GLY A 95 -2.70 11.27 4.73
N PHE A 96 -3.50 10.27 5.12
CA PHE A 96 -4.05 9.25 4.24
C PHE A 96 -4.89 9.85 3.11
N GLU A 97 -5.86 10.70 3.46
CA GLU A 97 -6.74 11.38 2.49
C GLU A 97 -5.94 12.32 1.58
N PHE A 98 -4.95 13.01 2.11
CA PHE A 98 -4.12 13.89 1.31
C PHE A 98 -3.24 13.11 0.32
N ALA A 99 -2.56 12.06 0.78
CA ALA A 99 -1.79 11.18 -0.11
C ALA A 99 -2.67 10.54 -1.19
N GLY A 100 -3.89 10.11 -0.83
CA GLY A 100 -4.88 9.59 -1.76
C GLY A 100 -5.23 10.60 -2.86
N ARG A 101 -5.58 11.83 -2.49
CA ARG A 101 -5.90 12.89 -3.47
C ARG A 101 -4.71 13.22 -4.36
N LEU A 102 -3.50 13.35 -3.78
CA LEU A 102 -2.29 13.67 -4.54
C LEU A 102 -1.95 12.56 -5.55
N THR A 103 -2.03 11.30 -5.13
CA THR A 103 -1.72 10.16 -6.01
C THR A 103 -2.78 9.95 -7.09
N ALA A 104 -4.07 10.05 -6.76
CA ALA A 104 -5.16 9.93 -7.73
C ALA A 104 -5.14 11.05 -8.79
N ALA A 105 -4.87 12.31 -8.39
CA ALA A 105 -4.75 13.43 -9.32
C ALA A 105 -3.57 13.26 -10.31
N ASN A 106 -2.63 12.38 -9.98
CA ASN A 106 -1.41 12.17 -10.74
C ASN A 106 -1.29 10.79 -11.39
N HIS A 107 -2.30 9.94 -11.27
CA HIS A 107 -2.34 8.67 -12.00
C HIS A 107 -2.89 8.90 -13.43
N PRO A 108 -2.24 8.40 -14.50
CA PRO A 108 -0.97 7.66 -14.54
C PRO A 108 0.31 8.52 -14.70
N ARG A 109 0.18 9.85 -14.70
CA ARG A 109 1.26 10.81 -15.05
C ARG A 109 2.57 10.57 -14.28
N MET A 110 2.49 10.46 -12.97
CA MET A 110 3.65 10.23 -12.09
C MET A 110 4.25 8.84 -12.32
N ARG A 111 3.42 7.86 -12.65
CA ARG A 111 3.84 6.49 -12.85
C ARG A 111 4.52 6.25 -14.20
N ALA A 112 4.09 6.94 -15.25
CA ALA A 112 4.60 6.74 -16.60
C ALA A 112 6.14 6.90 -16.70
N PRO A 113 6.79 7.91 -16.08
CA PRO A 113 8.24 8.03 -16.07
C PRO A 113 8.97 7.06 -15.11
N GLY A 114 8.25 6.22 -14.36
CA GLY A 114 8.84 5.19 -13.49
C GLY A 114 8.82 5.49 -12.00
N TRP A 115 8.14 6.54 -11.55
CA TRP A 115 8.02 6.84 -10.12
C TRP A 115 7.09 5.84 -9.40
N HIS A 116 7.37 5.61 -8.12
CA HIS A 116 6.52 4.83 -7.21
C HIS A 116 5.56 5.77 -6.48
N PRO A 117 4.24 5.81 -6.83
CA PRO A 117 3.30 6.78 -6.26
C PRO A 117 3.20 6.70 -4.74
N THR A 118 3.26 5.50 -4.16
CA THR A 118 3.25 5.28 -2.71
C THR A 118 4.34 6.08 -1.99
N ALA A 119 5.58 6.03 -2.48
CA ALA A 119 6.68 6.73 -1.83
C ALA A 119 6.65 8.24 -2.13
N VAL A 120 6.42 8.61 -3.41
CA VAL A 120 6.43 10.01 -3.84
C VAL A 120 5.25 10.81 -3.27
N GLY A 121 4.04 10.26 -3.29
CA GLY A 121 2.86 10.92 -2.68
C GLY A 121 2.81 10.74 -1.16
N GLY A 122 3.29 9.59 -0.68
CA GLY A 122 3.25 9.23 0.73
C GLY A 122 4.13 10.10 1.62
N VAL A 123 5.26 10.61 1.11
CA VAL A 123 6.10 11.55 1.88
C VAL A 123 5.34 12.80 2.28
N ALA A 124 4.49 13.33 1.39
CA ALA A 124 3.66 14.49 1.67
C ALA A 124 2.50 14.15 2.64
N GLY A 125 1.91 12.94 2.51
CA GLY A 125 0.92 12.44 3.46
C GLY A 125 1.47 12.29 4.87
N ALA A 126 2.65 11.69 5.02
CA ALA A 126 3.35 11.56 6.30
C ALA A 126 3.68 12.93 6.90
N ALA A 127 4.13 13.89 6.09
CA ALA A 127 4.40 15.26 6.55
C ALA A 127 3.14 15.95 7.06
N LEU A 128 2.00 15.82 6.38
CA LEU A 128 0.74 16.40 6.82
C LEU A 128 0.24 15.78 8.13
N ALA A 129 0.31 14.46 8.27
CA ALA A 129 -0.05 13.77 9.50
C ALA A 129 0.80 14.28 10.69
N CYS A 130 2.11 14.37 10.50
CA CYS A 130 3.03 14.87 11.51
C CYS A 130 2.83 16.36 11.81
N ALA A 131 2.55 17.20 10.80
CA ALA A 131 2.25 18.62 10.99
C ALA A 131 1.02 18.82 11.87
N ARG A 132 -0.02 17.99 11.71
CA ARG A 132 -1.20 18.01 12.57
C ARG A 132 -0.89 17.64 14.02
N LEU A 133 -0.12 16.59 14.25
CA LEU A 133 0.29 16.19 15.60
C LEU A 133 1.13 17.26 16.30
N LEU A 134 1.96 17.98 15.53
CA LEU A 134 2.77 19.08 16.04
C LEU A 134 1.99 20.40 16.20
N GLY A 135 0.69 20.44 15.85
CA GLY A 135 -0.15 21.63 15.95
C GLY A 135 0.32 22.78 15.06
N LEU A 136 0.91 22.48 13.90
CA LEU A 136 1.40 23.51 12.99
C LEU A 136 0.24 24.28 12.36
N ASP A 137 0.39 25.59 12.30
CA ASP A 137 -0.50 26.47 11.55
C ASP A 137 -0.41 26.23 10.03
N GLU A 138 -1.26 26.89 9.24
CA GLU A 138 -1.32 26.73 7.80
C GLU A 138 0.02 27.05 7.10
N ALA A 139 0.68 28.15 7.53
CA ALA A 139 1.94 28.57 6.94
C ALA A 139 3.06 27.56 7.19
N ARG A 140 3.21 27.08 8.43
CA ARG A 140 4.21 26.06 8.78
C ARG A 140 3.88 24.70 8.16
N THR A 141 2.61 24.34 8.06
CA THR A 141 2.18 23.14 7.35
C THR A 141 2.56 23.20 5.87
N ALA A 142 2.39 24.36 5.22
CA ALA A 142 2.85 24.53 3.83
C ALA A 142 4.37 24.38 3.71
N HIS A 143 5.16 24.90 4.67
CA HIS A 143 6.61 24.64 4.70
C HIS A 143 6.93 23.17 4.90
N ALA A 144 6.25 22.47 5.81
CA ALA A 144 6.44 21.02 6.02
C ALA A 144 6.21 20.22 4.73
N LEU A 145 5.14 20.50 4.01
CA LEU A 145 4.81 19.82 2.77
C LEU A 145 5.86 20.09 1.67
N ARG A 146 6.29 21.32 1.50
CA ARG A 146 7.34 21.70 0.54
C ARG A 146 8.68 21.04 0.87
N LEU A 147 9.08 21.02 2.14
CA LEU A 147 10.28 20.32 2.60
C LEU A 147 10.19 18.82 2.35
N ALA A 148 9.00 18.22 2.49
CA ALA A 148 8.78 16.82 2.17
C ALA A 148 8.95 16.53 0.68
N LEU A 149 8.45 17.41 -0.21
CA LEU A 149 8.61 17.26 -1.66
C LEU A 149 10.09 17.23 -2.10
N LEU A 150 11.00 17.93 -1.41
CA LEU A 150 12.43 17.87 -1.68
C LEU A 150 13.05 16.48 -1.44
N GLN A 151 12.36 15.64 -0.70
CA GLN A 151 12.81 14.28 -0.36
C GLN A 151 11.93 13.21 -1.02
N ALA A 152 11.00 13.61 -1.89
CA ALA A 152 10.19 12.67 -2.64
C ALA A 152 11.09 11.81 -3.53
N ALA A 153 11.01 10.49 -3.37
CA ALA A 153 11.80 9.53 -4.12
C ALA A 153 11.07 8.19 -4.19
N GLY A 154 11.59 7.30 -5.02
CA GLY A 154 11.07 5.94 -5.15
C GLY A 154 10.83 5.56 -6.60
N LEU A 155 11.31 4.38 -6.96
CA LEU A 155 11.25 3.87 -8.33
C LEU A 155 10.42 2.59 -8.40
N ARG A 156 9.60 2.48 -9.45
CA ARG A 156 8.83 1.28 -9.75
C ARG A 156 9.71 0.07 -10.08
N SER A 157 10.91 0.30 -10.60
CA SER A 157 11.88 -0.76 -10.89
C SER A 157 12.35 -1.52 -9.63
N ALA A 158 12.06 -1.00 -8.44
CA ALA A 158 12.30 -1.70 -7.17
C ALA A 158 11.28 -2.83 -6.88
N PHE A 159 10.18 -2.95 -7.66
CA PHE A 159 9.17 -3.97 -7.45
C PHE A 159 9.74 -5.38 -7.69
N GLY A 160 9.40 -6.33 -6.80
CA GLY A 160 10.02 -7.65 -6.77
C GLY A 160 11.38 -7.68 -6.06
N SER A 161 11.67 -6.67 -5.22
CA SER A 161 12.88 -6.62 -4.38
C SER A 161 12.59 -5.95 -3.05
N ASP A 162 13.52 -6.06 -2.09
CA ASP A 162 13.48 -5.35 -0.79
C ASP A 162 13.35 -3.83 -0.97
N GLY A 163 13.84 -3.31 -2.07
CA GLY A 163 13.80 -1.88 -2.40
C GLY A 163 12.39 -1.29 -2.40
N LYS A 164 11.36 -2.10 -2.75
CA LYS A 164 9.97 -1.63 -2.73
C LYS A 164 9.54 -1.19 -1.32
N ALA A 165 9.78 -1.99 -0.30
CA ALA A 165 9.40 -1.68 1.07
C ALA A 165 10.32 -0.61 1.71
N LEU A 166 11.62 -0.72 1.47
CA LEU A 166 12.61 0.20 2.02
C LEU A 166 12.38 1.66 1.56
N GLN A 167 12.04 1.92 0.29
CA GLN A 167 11.77 3.28 -0.18
C GLN A 167 10.51 3.88 0.46
N VAL A 168 9.51 3.08 0.82
CA VAL A 168 8.29 3.55 1.50
C VAL A 168 8.56 3.88 2.97
N GLY A 169 9.31 3.04 3.68
CA GLY A 169 9.75 3.35 5.04
C GLY A 169 10.58 4.64 5.09
N ARG A 170 11.47 4.85 4.11
CA ARG A 170 12.23 6.10 3.98
C ARG A 170 11.34 7.31 3.71
N ALA A 171 10.30 7.18 2.89
CA ALA A 171 9.34 8.25 2.64
C ALA A 171 8.58 8.65 3.91
N ALA A 172 8.17 7.69 4.72
CA ALA A 172 7.54 7.94 6.02
C ALA A 172 8.44 8.78 6.96
N ALA A 173 9.70 8.36 7.09
CA ALA A 173 10.69 9.08 7.92
C ALA A 173 11.00 10.47 7.39
N ALA A 174 11.12 10.63 6.07
CA ALA A 174 11.36 11.92 5.43
C ALA A 174 10.22 12.91 5.64
N GLY A 175 8.95 12.43 5.56
CA GLY A 175 7.77 13.25 5.85
C GLY A 175 7.76 13.73 7.31
N ALA A 176 8.02 12.84 8.26
CA ALA A 176 8.11 13.19 9.68
C ALA A 176 9.24 14.22 9.94
N ALA A 177 10.41 14.02 9.33
CA ALA A 177 11.52 14.96 9.44
C ALA A 177 11.17 16.33 8.87
N ALA A 178 10.48 16.39 7.72
CA ALA A 178 10.05 17.66 7.11
C ALA A 178 9.09 18.45 8.03
N ALA A 179 8.14 17.78 8.66
CA ALA A 179 7.23 18.42 9.62
C ALA A 179 7.97 18.95 10.86
N ARG A 180 8.93 18.20 11.39
CA ARG A 180 9.76 18.64 12.54
C ARG A 180 10.66 19.81 12.18
N LEU A 181 11.24 19.83 10.96
CA LEU A 181 12.02 20.97 10.47
C LEU A 181 11.17 22.25 10.39
N ALA A 182 9.96 22.16 9.84
CA ALA A 182 9.02 23.29 9.80
C ALA A 182 8.60 23.75 11.20
N ALA A 183 8.38 22.81 12.13
CA ALA A 183 8.13 23.12 13.55
C ALA A 183 9.30 23.90 14.19
N ALA A 184 10.53 23.56 13.83
CA ALA A 184 11.75 24.23 14.26
C ALA A 184 12.02 25.56 13.54
N GLY A 185 11.14 25.98 12.60
CA GLY A 185 11.24 27.28 11.91
C GLY A 185 11.91 27.22 10.54
N ALA A 186 12.16 26.05 9.96
CA ALA A 186 12.67 25.94 8.60
C ALA A 186 11.63 26.46 7.58
N VAL A 187 12.09 27.25 6.62
CA VAL A 187 11.27 27.89 5.58
C VAL A 187 11.60 27.27 4.22
N ALA A 188 10.58 27.00 3.43
CA ALA A 188 10.71 26.45 2.07
C ALA A 188 10.01 27.39 1.06
N SER A 189 10.63 27.62 -0.12
CA SER A 189 10.04 28.40 -1.19
C SER A 189 8.73 27.81 -1.68
N ALA A 190 7.79 28.67 -2.09
CA ALA A 190 6.56 28.24 -2.79
C ALA A 190 6.85 27.55 -4.11
N ASP A 191 7.95 27.92 -4.79
CA ASP A 191 8.35 27.37 -6.09
C ASP A 191 8.65 25.88 -6.05
N ILE A 192 8.95 25.30 -4.86
CA ILE A 192 9.23 23.86 -4.73
C ILE A 192 8.04 23.02 -5.22
N ALA A 193 6.81 23.47 -5.02
CA ALA A 193 5.64 22.74 -5.50
C ALA A 193 5.38 22.96 -7.00
N GLN A 194 5.34 24.24 -7.45
CA GLN A 194 4.80 24.63 -8.76
C GLN A 194 5.72 25.52 -9.60
N GLY A 195 6.87 25.94 -9.05
CA GLY A 195 7.83 26.77 -9.78
C GLY A 195 8.66 26.02 -10.81
N ASP A 196 9.49 26.77 -11.54
CA ASP A 196 10.45 26.20 -12.48
C ASP A 196 11.44 25.30 -11.73
N GLY A 197 11.64 24.08 -12.25
CA GLY A 197 12.42 23.03 -11.56
C GLY A 197 11.73 22.42 -10.33
N GLY A 198 10.48 22.82 -10.02
CA GLY A 198 9.70 22.31 -8.89
C GLY A 198 9.13 20.91 -9.12
N PHE A 199 8.34 20.46 -8.13
CA PHE A 199 7.76 19.11 -8.11
C PHE A 199 6.91 18.81 -9.35
N GLU A 200 6.05 19.74 -9.79
CA GLU A 200 5.18 19.49 -10.95
C GLU A 200 6.00 19.19 -12.21
N GLN A 201 7.06 19.92 -12.43
CA GLN A 201 7.93 19.73 -13.60
C GLN A 201 8.78 18.45 -13.46
N ALA A 202 9.47 18.29 -12.33
CA ALA A 202 10.41 17.18 -12.10
C ALA A 202 9.72 15.81 -12.11
N TYR A 203 8.50 15.73 -11.57
CA TYR A 203 7.75 14.46 -11.45
C TYR A 203 6.69 14.30 -12.55
N ARG A 204 6.53 15.29 -13.46
CA ARG A 204 5.41 15.35 -14.42
C ARG A 204 4.06 15.22 -13.70
N ALA A 205 3.98 15.84 -12.54
CA ALA A 205 2.87 15.75 -11.61
C ALA A 205 2.08 17.05 -11.58
N ARG A 206 0.98 17.04 -10.84
CA ARG A 206 0.19 18.21 -10.46
C ARG A 206 0.17 18.29 -8.95
N TRP A 207 0.52 19.43 -8.40
CA TRP A 207 0.35 19.68 -6.98
C TRP A 207 -1.13 19.81 -6.60
N VAL A 208 -1.49 19.32 -5.45
CA VAL A 208 -2.83 19.42 -4.88
C VAL A 208 -2.72 20.10 -3.52
N GLU A 209 -3.38 21.23 -3.35
CA GLU A 209 -3.38 21.90 -2.05
C GLU A 209 -4.14 21.06 -1.00
N PRO A 210 -3.68 21.03 0.26
CA PRO A 210 -4.32 20.22 1.32
C PRO A 210 -5.80 20.53 1.52
N GLY A 211 -6.20 21.80 1.37
CA GLY A 211 -7.57 22.29 1.51
C GLY A 211 -8.42 22.22 0.23
N ALA A 212 -7.85 21.83 -0.90
CA ALA A 212 -8.59 21.80 -2.16
C ALA A 212 -9.78 20.82 -2.11
N PRO A 213 -10.92 21.15 -2.76
CA PRO A 213 -12.04 20.22 -2.85
C PRO A 213 -11.60 18.89 -3.45
N ALA A 214 -11.99 17.80 -2.82
CA ALA A 214 -11.80 16.48 -3.39
C ALA A 214 -12.80 16.30 -4.54
N GLY A 215 -12.31 16.10 -5.76
CA GLY A 215 -13.15 15.76 -6.92
C GLY A 215 -13.71 14.33 -6.88
N ARG A 216 -13.42 13.58 -5.79
CA ARG A 216 -13.82 12.18 -5.53
C ARG A 216 -14.27 12.06 -4.07
N GLY A 217 -14.91 10.93 -3.75
CA GLY A 217 -15.19 10.56 -2.36
C GLY A 217 -13.93 10.40 -1.51
N PRO A 218 -14.07 10.15 -0.18
CA PRO A 218 -12.94 9.89 0.69
C PRO A 218 -12.10 8.73 0.16
N ALA A 219 -10.76 8.86 0.19
CA ALA A 219 -9.87 7.77 -0.24
C ALA A 219 -10.10 6.49 0.57
N ALA A 220 -10.45 6.64 1.85
CA ALA A 220 -10.80 5.50 2.71
C ALA A 220 -12.03 4.70 2.26
N ALA A 221 -12.95 5.30 1.50
CA ALA A 221 -14.12 4.60 0.94
C ALA A 221 -13.77 3.80 -0.32
N GLU A 222 -12.72 4.16 -1.04
CA GLU A 222 -12.26 3.51 -2.27
C GLU A 222 -10.99 2.68 -2.03
N ASN A 223 -10.58 2.52 -0.77
CA ASN A 223 -9.39 1.76 -0.39
C ASN A 223 -9.69 0.26 -0.37
N TRP A 224 -8.74 -0.55 -0.82
CA TRP A 224 -8.86 -2.00 -0.86
C TRP A 224 -8.08 -2.63 0.29
N ILE A 225 -8.68 -3.58 0.97
CA ILE A 225 -8.00 -4.44 1.94
C ILE A 225 -7.64 -5.74 1.24
N LYS A 226 -6.36 -5.99 1.02
CA LYS A 226 -5.90 -7.15 0.25
C LYS A 226 -6.28 -8.48 0.91
N ALA A 227 -6.81 -9.39 0.11
CA ALA A 227 -7.14 -10.76 0.51
C ALA A 227 -5.94 -11.72 0.40
N TYR A 228 -4.95 -11.37 -0.42
CA TYR A 228 -3.77 -12.19 -0.69
C TYR A 228 -2.48 -11.36 -0.56
N PRO A 229 -1.37 -11.95 -0.06
CA PRO A 229 -0.12 -11.21 0.19
C PRO A 229 0.72 -10.99 -1.08
N CYS A 230 0.12 -10.34 -2.08
CA CYS A 230 0.73 -10.08 -3.39
C CYS A 230 0.17 -8.81 -4.04
N CYS A 231 0.63 -8.48 -5.23
CA CYS A 231 0.20 -7.32 -5.99
C CYS A 231 -1.32 -7.31 -6.19
N LEU A 232 -1.99 -6.22 -5.84
CA LEU A 232 -3.44 -6.07 -5.96
C LEU A 232 -3.97 -6.46 -7.34
N GLN A 233 -3.25 -6.10 -8.40
CA GLN A 233 -3.64 -6.35 -9.78
C GLN A 233 -3.61 -7.84 -10.19
N THR A 234 -3.17 -8.73 -9.33
CA THR A 234 -3.23 -10.19 -9.57
C THR A 234 -4.44 -10.86 -8.92
N HIS A 235 -5.13 -10.17 -8.00
CA HIS A 235 -6.18 -10.79 -7.18
C HIS A 235 -7.35 -11.33 -8.01
N GLY A 236 -7.83 -10.60 -9.00
CA GLY A 236 -8.89 -11.09 -9.90
C GLY A 236 -8.50 -12.37 -10.63
N ALA A 237 -7.26 -12.43 -11.14
CA ALA A 237 -6.73 -13.61 -11.83
C ALA A 237 -6.58 -14.82 -10.89
N ILE A 238 -6.13 -14.60 -9.65
CA ILE A 238 -6.04 -15.63 -8.61
C ILE A 238 -7.43 -16.23 -8.34
N GLU A 239 -8.42 -15.38 -8.12
CA GLU A 239 -9.77 -15.86 -7.81
C GLU A 239 -10.45 -16.54 -9.00
N ALA A 240 -10.27 -16.04 -10.22
CA ALA A 240 -10.78 -16.68 -11.43
C ALA A 240 -10.16 -18.08 -11.62
N ALA A 241 -8.87 -18.24 -11.33
CA ALA A 241 -8.19 -19.52 -11.39
C ALA A 241 -8.64 -20.46 -10.26
N ALA A 242 -8.88 -19.95 -9.06
CA ALA A 242 -9.42 -20.73 -7.96
C ALA A 242 -10.82 -21.29 -8.28
N LEU A 243 -11.70 -20.46 -8.87
CA LEU A 243 -13.02 -20.91 -9.33
C LEU A 243 -12.91 -21.98 -10.42
N ALA A 244 -11.99 -21.82 -11.37
CA ALA A 244 -11.72 -22.83 -12.40
C ALA A 244 -11.24 -24.16 -11.80
N ARG A 245 -10.37 -24.09 -10.78
CA ARG A 245 -9.92 -25.26 -10.01
C ARG A 245 -11.09 -25.97 -9.32
N GLU A 246 -11.95 -25.24 -8.66
CA GLU A 246 -13.15 -25.78 -7.99
C GLU A 246 -14.10 -26.45 -9.00
N ALA A 247 -14.18 -25.92 -10.21
CA ALA A 247 -14.94 -26.51 -11.33
C ALA A 247 -14.26 -27.72 -11.97
N GLY A 248 -13.06 -28.11 -11.52
CA GLY A 248 -12.34 -29.27 -12.04
C GLY A 248 -11.60 -29.03 -13.36
N THR A 249 -11.22 -27.77 -13.65
CA THR A 249 -10.44 -27.44 -14.86
C THR A 249 -9.09 -28.17 -14.86
N ASP A 250 -8.79 -28.84 -15.96
CA ASP A 250 -7.52 -29.55 -16.14
C ASP A 250 -6.38 -28.56 -16.40
N ALA A 251 -5.31 -28.67 -15.62
CA ALA A 251 -4.08 -27.89 -15.80
C ALA A 251 -3.36 -28.17 -17.14
N SER A 252 -3.73 -29.24 -17.86
CA SER A 252 -3.22 -29.51 -19.21
C SER A 252 -3.85 -28.67 -20.31
N ALA A 253 -4.99 -28.02 -20.03
CA ALA A 253 -5.71 -27.15 -20.98
C ALA A 253 -4.88 -25.95 -21.45
N GLU A 254 -5.25 -25.38 -22.58
CA GLU A 254 -4.74 -24.09 -23.03
C GLU A 254 -5.39 -22.96 -22.19
N LEU A 255 -4.58 -22.25 -21.40
CA LEU A 255 -5.06 -21.27 -20.45
C LEU A 255 -4.87 -19.84 -20.96
N ALA A 256 -5.93 -19.03 -20.90
CA ALA A 256 -5.86 -17.60 -21.17
C ALA A 256 -6.58 -16.80 -20.06
N VAL A 257 -5.87 -15.89 -19.40
CA VAL A 257 -6.45 -14.98 -18.40
C VAL A 257 -6.56 -13.59 -18.99
N THR A 258 -7.77 -13.02 -18.96
CA THR A 258 -8.06 -11.65 -19.42
C THR A 258 -8.27 -10.75 -18.21
N VAL A 259 -7.54 -9.62 -18.15
CA VAL A 259 -7.59 -8.63 -17.08
C VAL A 259 -7.68 -7.22 -17.67
N HIS A 260 -8.04 -6.22 -16.84
CA HIS A 260 -7.97 -4.82 -17.26
C HIS A 260 -6.52 -4.40 -17.57
N PRO A 261 -6.23 -3.56 -18.59
CA PRO A 261 -4.86 -3.15 -18.94
C PRO A 261 -4.06 -2.53 -17.79
N VAL A 262 -4.72 -1.87 -16.83
CA VAL A 262 -4.07 -1.28 -15.64
C VAL A 262 -3.33 -2.34 -14.81
N CYS A 263 -3.77 -3.59 -14.84
CA CYS A 263 -3.15 -4.69 -14.08
C CYS A 263 -1.68 -4.89 -14.48
N LEU A 264 -1.35 -4.74 -15.76
CA LEU A 264 0.03 -4.89 -16.25
C LEU A 264 0.96 -3.75 -15.79
N HIS A 265 0.41 -2.68 -15.23
CA HIS A 265 1.22 -1.57 -14.73
C HIS A 265 1.98 -1.94 -13.43
N ALA A 266 1.41 -2.77 -12.57
CA ALA A 266 2.05 -3.19 -11.32
C ALA A 266 2.47 -4.65 -11.36
N ALA A 267 1.60 -5.54 -11.82
CA ALA A 267 1.89 -6.95 -12.03
C ALA A 267 2.65 -7.12 -13.35
N SER A 268 3.91 -6.72 -13.37
CA SER A 268 4.73 -6.58 -14.58
C SER A 268 5.76 -7.71 -14.77
N ARG A 269 5.76 -8.74 -13.88
CA ARG A 269 6.64 -9.88 -14.00
C ARG A 269 6.03 -10.93 -14.94
N GLY A 270 6.88 -11.55 -15.75
CA GLY A 270 6.50 -12.66 -16.65
C GLY A 270 6.31 -13.98 -15.89
N PRO A 271 6.17 -15.08 -16.62
CA PRO A 271 6.00 -16.40 -16.02
C PRO A 271 7.25 -16.96 -15.33
N ASP A 272 8.44 -16.56 -15.79
CA ASP A 272 9.72 -17.01 -15.23
C ASP A 272 10.14 -16.08 -14.09
N VAL A 273 9.74 -16.46 -12.87
CA VAL A 273 10.03 -15.74 -11.64
C VAL A 273 11.22 -16.37 -10.92
N ALA A 274 12.13 -15.54 -10.42
CA ALA A 274 13.36 -16.02 -9.78
C ALA A 274 13.15 -16.39 -8.29
N ASP A 275 12.21 -15.72 -7.61
CA ASP A 275 11.93 -15.94 -6.19
C ASP A 275 10.48 -15.55 -5.85
N GLY A 276 10.11 -15.74 -4.57
CA GLY A 276 8.78 -15.42 -4.07
C GLY A 276 8.44 -13.92 -4.14
N LEU A 277 9.43 -13.02 -4.08
CA LEU A 277 9.19 -11.58 -4.21
C LEU A 277 8.79 -11.22 -5.64
N GLU A 278 9.44 -11.79 -6.65
CA GLU A 278 9.03 -11.61 -8.04
C GLU A 278 7.67 -12.25 -8.33
N ALA A 279 7.43 -13.45 -7.76
CA ALA A 279 6.17 -14.19 -7.90
C ALA A 279 4.96 -13.35 -7.50
N LYS A 280 5.06 -12.50 -6.46
CA LYS A 280 4.00 -11.58 -6.03
C LYS A 280 3.53 -10.60 -7.11
N PHE A 281 4.29 -10.39 -8.17
CA PHE A 281 4.03 -9.44 -9.26
C PHE A 281 3.80 -10.11 -10.61
N SER A 282 3.58 -11.44 -10.65
CA SER A 282 3.38 -12.22 -11.88
C SER A 282 1.94 -12.72 -12.01
N ILE A 283 1.17 -12.15 -12.93
CA ILE A 283 -0.19 -12.64 -13.26
C ILE A 283 -0.12 -14.10 -13.73
N PRO A 284 0.72 -14.49 -14.72
CA PRO A 284 0.72 -15.87 -15.21
C PRO A 284 1.12 -16.87 -14.12
N TYR A 285 2.11 -16.53 -13.27
CA TYR A 285 2.51 -17.41 -12.17
C TYR A 285 1.40 -17.61 -11.14
N LEU A 286 0.76 -16.52 -10.70
CA LEU A 286 -0.28 -16.59 -9.68
C LEU A 286 -1.58 -17.21 -10.21
N THR A 287 -1.89 -17.06 -11.50
CA THR A 287 -2.98 -17.80 -12.17
C THR A 287 -2.68 -19.30 -12.14
N ALA A 288 -1.48 -19.70 -12.52
CA ALA A 288 -1.06 -21.11 -12.51
C ALA A 288 -1.05 -21.67 -11.08
N TYR A 289 -0.47 -20.94 -10.13
CA TYR A 289 -0.45 -21.34 -8.73
C TYR A 289 -1.86 -21.56 -8.18
N ALA A 290 -2.76 -20.61 -8.40
CA ALA A 290 -4.12 -20.71 -7.90
C ALA A 290 -4.94 -21.83 -8.55
N LEU A 291 -4.69 -22.14 -9.81
CA LEU A 291 -5.30 -23.30 -10.47
C LEU A 291 -4.83 -24.63 -9.86
N LEU A 292 -3.55 -24.75 -9.50
CA LEU A 292 -2.98 -25.97 -8.93
C LEU A 292 -3.32 -26.14 -7.44
N HIS A 293 -3.22 -25.07 -6.65
CA HIS A 293 -3.21 -25.15 -5.20
C HIS A 293 -4.36 -24.37 -4.53
N GLY A 294 -5.04 -23.48 -5.23
CA GLY A 294 -5.94 -22.47 -4.67
C GLY A 294 -5.23 -21.15 -4.40
N PRO A 295 -5.93 -20.17 -3.78
CA PRO A 295 -5.36 -18.85 -3.51
C PRO A 295 -4.08 -18.93 -2.65
N PRO A 296 -3.06 -18.10 -2.94
CA PRO A 296 -1.81 -18.11 -2.18
C PRO A 296 -1.98 -17.47 -0.79
N ASP A 297 -1.21 -17.98 0.17
CA ASP A 297 -0.97 -17.43 1.49
C ASP A 297 0.47 -16.93 1.63
N LEU A 298 0.89 -16.51 2.83
CA LEU A 298 2.27 -16.05 3.08
C LEU A 298 3.31 -17.15 2.81
N ALA A 299 3.02 -18.38 3.18
CA ALA A 299 3.94 -19.50 3.01
C ALA A 299 4.19 -19.84 1.53
N SER A 300 3.21 -19.56 0.68
CA SER A 300 3.28 -19.76 -0.78
C SER A 300 4.40 -18.97 -1.46
N PHE A 301 4.92 -17.94 -0.80
CA PHE A 301 6.00 -17.08 -1.31
C PHE A 301 7.37 -17.34 -0.66
N ALA A 302 7.48 -18.39 0.16
CA ALA A 302 8.76 -18.76 0.76
C ALA A 302 9.75 -19.31 -0.29
N ALA A 303 9.24 -19.96 -1.32
CA ALA A 303 10.00 -20.45 -2.49
C ALA A 303 9.11 -20.43 -3.75
N VAL A 304 9.74 -20.50 -4.91
CA VAL A 304 9.01 -20.66 -6.17
C VAL A 304 8.50 -22.11 -6.28
N ASP A 305 7.22 -22.27 -6.57
CA ASP A 305 6.64 -23.56 -6.92
C ASP A 305 6.95 -23.89 -8.38
N GLU A 306 7.72 -24.95 -8.62
CA GLU A 306 8.20 -25.30 -9.94
C GLU A 306 7.09 -25.81 -10.88
N ASP A 307 6.02 -26.42 -10.34
CA ASP A 307 4.88 -26.85 -11.14
C ASP A 307 4.07 -25.64 -11.60
N ALA A 308 3.85 -24.68 -10.70
CA ALA A 308 3.22 -23.41 -11.04
C ALA A 308 4.06 -22.63 -12.06
N ARG A 309 5.40 -22.58 -11.92
CA ARG A 309 6.29 -21.93 -12.89
C ARG A 309 6.22 -22.56 -14.26
N ARG A 310 6.23 -23.89 -14.35
CA ARG A 310 6.07 -24.62 -15.61
C ARG A 310 4.71 -24.35 -16.26
N LEU A 311 3.64 -24.35 -15.48
CA LEU A 311 2.30 -24.06 -15.98
C LEU A 311 2.18 -22.61 -16.40
N ALA A 312 2.75 -21.66 -15.63
CA ALA A 312 2.74 -20.23 -15.94
C ALA A 312 3.28 -19.90 -17.33
N ALA A 313 4.30 -20.64 -17.80
CA ALA A 313 4.86 -20.48 -19.15
C ALA A 313 3.83 -20.76 -20.27
N ARG A 314 2.71 -21.43 -19.94
CA ARG A 314 1.61 -21.76 -20.86
C ARG A 314 0.38 -20.85 -20.68
N VAL A 315 0.38 -19.99 -19.67
CA VAL A 315 -0.73 -19.03 -19.42
C VAL A 315 -0.57 -17.83 -20.32
N THR A 316 -1.51 -17.63 -21.23
CA THR A 316 -1.60 -16.40 -22.03
C THR A 316 -2.30 -15.30 -21.24
N VAL A 317 -1.66 -14.15 -21.08
CA VAL A 317 -2.28 -12.96 -20.47
C VAL A 317 -2.82 -12.04 -21.56
N ARG A 318 -4.11 -11.76 -21.52
CA ARG A 318 -4.83 -10.84 -22.42
C ARG A 318 -5.32 -9.64 -21.64
N THR A 319 -5.59 -8.53 -22.34
CA THR A 319 -6.17 -7.34 -21.72
C THR A 319 -7.46 -6.92 -22.43
N ASP A 320 -8.45 -6.49 -21.63
CA ASP A 320 -9.67 -5.89 -22.12
C ASP A 320 -10.00 -4.62 -21.30
N PRO A 321 -10.03 -3.43 -21.91
CA PRO A 321 -10.36 -2.18 -21.22
C PRO A 321 -11.85 -2.08 -20.84
N ALA A 322 -12.71 -2.99 -21.29
CA ALA A 322 -14.11 -3.05 -20.88
C ALA A 322 -14.30 -3.72 -19.51
N LEU A 323 -13.32 -4.50 -19.05
CA LEU A 323 -13.34 -5.08 -17.70
C LEU A 323 -13.15 -3.99 -16.64
N ARG A 324 -13.64 -4.24 -15.41
CA ARG A 324 -13.29 -3.43 -14.24
C ARG A 324 -11.83 -3.73 -13.82
N GLU A 325 -11.20 -2.82 -13.10
CA GLU A 325 -9.80 -3.00 -12.65
C GLU A 325 -9.59 -4.25 -11.77
N SER A 326 -10.64 -4.70 -11.08
CA SER A 326 -10.61 -5.91 -10.22
C SER A 326 -11.22 -7.15 -10.87
N GLU A 327 -11.69 -7.02 -12.12
CA GLU A 327 -12.34 -8.09 -12.85
C GLU A 327 -11.30 -8.95 -13.58
N ALA A 328 -11.56 -10.26 -13.65
CA ALA A 328 -10.76 -11.18 -14.44
C ALA A 328 -11.59 -12.34 -14.98
N VAL A 329 -11.25 -12.80 -16.17
CA VAL A 329 -11.84 -13.97 -16.82
C VAL A 329 -10.73 -14.96 -17.14
N LEU A 330 -10.89 -16.23 -16.72
CA LEU A 330 -10.02 -17.32 -17.10
C LEU A 330 -10.77 -18.22 -18.11
N GLU A 331 -10.13 -18.50 -19.23
CA GLU A 331 -10.56 -19.45 -20.25
C GLU A 331 -9.64 -20.66 -20.23
N ALA A 332 -10.22 -21.85 -20.43
CA ALA A 332 -9.52 -23.11 -20.66
C ALA A 332 -10.04 -23.72 -21.95
N ASP A 333 -9.16 -24.04 -22.91
CA ASP A 333 -9.50 -24.52 -24.26
C ASP A 333 -10.55 -23.64 -24.99
N GLY A 334 -10.45 -22.31 -24.79
CA GLY A 334 -11.36 -21.32 -25.37
C GLY A 334 -12.74 -21.22 -24.71
N ALA A 335 -13.03 -22.01 -23.68
CA ALA A 335 -14.25 -21.92 -22.90
C ALA A 335 -14.02 -21.19 -21.58
N ARG A 336 -14.99 -20.39 -21.12
CA ARG A 336 -14.89 -19.71 -19.81
C ARG A 336 -14.84 -20.75 -18.69
N ALA A 337 -13.73 -20.75 -17.94
CA ALA A 337 -13.50 -21.65 -16.80
C ALA A 337 -13.68 -20.94 -15.44
N GLY A 338 -13.39 -19.62 -15.37
CA GLY A 338 -13.59 -18.82 -14.17
C GLY A 338 -13.84 -17.35 -14.51
N HIS A 339 -14.68 -16.69 -13.71
CA HIS A 339 -14.96 -15.26 -13.88
C HIS A 339 -15.20 -14.61 -12.51
N VAL A 340 -14.53 -13.51 -12.26
CA VAL A 340 -14.65 -12.69 -11.07
C VAL A 340 -14.94 -11.26 -11.49
N GLU A 341 -16.12 -10.75 -11.17
CA GLU A 341 -16.52 -9.37 -11.49
C GLU A 341 -15.83 -8.33 -10.59
N ALA A 342 -15.52 -8.71 -9.36
CA ALA A 342 -14.83 -7.87 -8.39
C ALA A 342 -14.02 -8.76 -7.42
N ALA A 343 -12.71 -8.53 -7.35
CA ALA A 343 -11.85 -9.27 -6.42
C ALA A 343 -12.19 -8.94 -4.97
N LEU A 344 -12.02 -9.92 -4.09
CA LEU A 344 -12.28 -9.80 -2.66
C LEU A 344 -11.39 -8.71 -2.04
N GLY A 345 -11.99 -7.89 -1.18
CA GLY A 345 -11.34 -6.75 -0.54
C GLY A 345 -11.40 -5.47 -1.36
N SER A 346 -11.87 -5.52 -2.63
CA SER A 346 -12.16 -4.32 -3.42
C SER A 346 -13.39 -3.58 -2.91
N PRO A 347 -13.56 -2.28 -3.22
CA PRO A 347 -14.79 -1.55 -2.89
C PRO A 347 -16.07 -2.19 -3.43
N GLY A 348 -15.99 -2.89 -4.57
CA GLY A 348 -17.13 -3.61 -5.15
C GLY A 348 -17.44 -4.93 -4.45
N ARG A 349 -16.48 -5.48 -3.67
CA ARG A 349 -16.65 -6.71 -2.87
C ARG A 349 -15.77 -6.61 -1.62
N PRO A 350 -16.15 -5.77 -0.67
CA PRO A 350 -15.34 -5.53 0.52
C PRO A 350 -15.17 -6.80 1.36
N MET A 351 -14.05 -6.88 2.06
CA MET A 351 -13.80 -7.94 3.02
C MET A 351 -14.75 -7.77 4.20
N ASP A 352 -15.45 -8.84 4.59
CA ASP A 352 -16.28 -8.84 5.78
C ASP A 352 -15.42 -8.80 7.06
N GLU A 353 -16.06 -8.45 8.18
CA GLU A 353 -15.39 -8.30 9.47
C GLU A 353 -14.74 -9.60 9.95
N ALA A 354 -15.34 -10.75 9.69
CA ALA A 354 -14.82 -12.05 10.12
C ALA A 354 -13.51 -12.38 9.38
N ARG A 355 -13.47 -12.14 8.07
CA ARG A 355 -12.27 -12.32 7.25
C ARG A 355 -11.16 -11.34 7.60
N LEU A 356 -11.52 -10.06 7.83
CA LEU A 356 -10.55 -9.07 8.28
C LEU A 356 -9.94 -9.48 9.63
N ARG A 357 -10.75 -9.89 10.59
CA ARG A 357 -10.27 -10.41 11.88
C ARG A 357 -9.38 -11.64 11.70
N ALA A 358 -9.75 -12.57 10.80
CA ALA A 358 -8.92 -13.74 10.51
C ALA A 358 -7.54 -13.35 9.97
N LYS A 359 -7.48 -12.41 9.01
CA LYS A 359 -6.23 -11.85 8.49
C LYS A 359 -5.38 -11.19 9.61
N ILE A 360 -6.01 -10.37 10.44
CA ILE A 360 -5.31 -9.70 11.55
C ILE A 360 -4.74 -10.74 12.53
N ARG A 361 -5.51 -11.77 12.88
CA ARG A 361 -5.06 -12.84 13.77
C ARG A 361 -3.98 -13.73 13.16
N GLU A 362 -4.04 -14.00 11.88
CA GLU A 362 -2.97 -14.71 11.17
C GLU A 362 -1.63 -13.96 11.27
N LEU A 363 -1.66 -12.64 11.09
CA LEU A 363 -0.45 -11.81 11.05
C LEU A 363 0.06 -11.40 12.44
N ALA A 364 -0.83 -11.16 13.40
CA ALA A 364 -0.50 -10.53 14.67
C ALA A 364 -0.94 -11.32 15.92
N GLY A 365 -1.65 -12.44 15.75
CA GLY A 365 -2.29 -13.13 16.86
C GLY A 365 -3.32 -12.23 17.55
N GLU A 366 -3.38 -12.27 18.87
CA GLU A 366 -4.30 -11.46 19.69
C GLU A 366 -3.72 -10.07 20.07
N ARG A 367 -2.50 -9.74 19.62
CA ARG A 367 -1.79 -8.50 20.01
C ARG A 367 -2.55 -7.22 19.69
N LEU A 368 -3.37 -7.26 18.63
CA LEU A 368 -4.09 -6.10 18.13
C LEU A 368 -5.59 -6.10 18.50
N ASP A 369 -6.06 -7.07 19.27
CA ASP A 369 -7.47 -7.13 19.70
C ASP A 369 -7.81 -5.89 20.55
N GLY A 370 -8.74 -5.05 20.05
CA GLY A 370 -9.20 -3.84 20.73
C GLY A 370 -8.17 -2.69 20.83
N VAL A 371 -7.00 -2.82 20.21
CA VAL A 371 -5.85 -1.91 20.41
C VAL A 371 -6.13 -0.43 20.06
N ILE A 372 -7.09 -0.18 19.14
CA ILE A 372 -7.50 1.17 18.75
C ILE A 372 -8.93 1.51 19.16
N ASP A 373 -9.56 0.73 20.06
CA ASP A 373 -10.94 0.96 20.45
C ASP A 373 -11.09 2.10 21.47
N ASP A 374 -10.15 2.21 22.40
CA ASP A 374 -10.07 3.33 23.33
C ASP A 374 -9.31 4.51 22.71
N LEU A 375 -10.05 5.44 22.12
CA LEU A 375 -9.50 6.64 21.50
C LEU A 375 -8.85 7.62 22.49
N GLY A 376 -9.14 7.50 23.78
CA GLY A 376 -8.53 8.31 24.84
C GLY A 376 -7.20 7.74 25.34
N ALA A 377 -6.94 6.46 25.10
CA ALA A 377 -5.71 5.82 25.54
C ALA A 377 -4.47 6.41 24.83
N PRO A 378 -3.28 6.41 25.50
CA PRO A 378 -2.04 6.82 24.85
C PRO A 378 -1.72 5.94 23.63
N VAL A 379 -1.40 6.56 22.49
CA VAL A 379 -1.04 5.82 21.26
C VAL A 379 0.22 4.98 21.41
N ALA A 380 1.04 5.25 22.43
CA ALA A 380 2.19 4.44 22.80
C ALA A 380 1.81 2.96 23.05
N ARG A 381 0.60 2.67 23.56
CA ARG A 381 0.09 1.31 23.72
C ARG A 381 -0.10 0.60 22.36
N VAL A 382 -0.55 1.33 21.35
CA VAL A 382 -0.68 0.79 19.98
C VAL A 382 0.68 0.45 19.41
N VAL A 383 1.65 1.37 19.60
CA VAL A 383 3.05 1.19 19.16
C VAL A 383 3.70 -0.02 19.83
N GLU A 384 3.50 -0.19 21.15
CA GLU A 384 4.01 -1.32 21.93
C GLU A 384 3.36 -2.64 21.49
N ALA A 385 2.04 -2.69 21.40
CA ALA A 385 1.30 -3.89 20.98
C ALA A 385 1.75 -4.39 19.59
N ALA A 386 2.02 -3.46 18.68
CA ALA A 386 2.51 -3.77 17.33
C ALA A 386 4.04 -3.98 17.26
N GLY A 387 4.79 -3.81 18.35
CA GLY A 387 6.24 -3.99 18.38
C GLY A 387 7.02 -3.00 17.50
N LEU A 388 6.54 -1.75 17.39
CA LEU A 388 7.10 -0.71 16.53
C LEU A 388 8.10 0.22 17.23
N GLY A 389 8.32 0.01 18.53
CA GLY A 389 9.16 0.83 19.41
C GLY A 389 10.67 0.69 19.20
#